data_88875b15956665be500020b537350408
#
_entry.id   88875b15956665be500020b537350408
#
_cell.length_a   1.000
_cell.length_b   1.000
_cell.length_c   1.000
_cell.angle_alpha   90.00
_cell.angle_beta   90.00
_cell.angle_gamma   90.00
#
_symmetry.space_group_name_H-M   'P 1'
#
loop_
_entity.id
_entity.type
_entity.pdbx_description
1 polymer ?
#
loop_
_entity_poly.entity_id
_entity_poly.type
_entity_poly.pdbx_seq_one_letter_code
_entity_poly.pdbx_strand_id
1 'polypeptide(L)'
;MTDAIPTPGSAAVQATASDGGVDFELTMDRRELLPGQLAAGVVRLTFQRDVTVRGIIASLVATEQWQWRRSQTDSKGQVTTHTVTERDELRRLPVSLASPGTYNAGETREFSLELPVPPLGPATFEGTVSRMTWELEVKLDVPGFDASIVTDVVVLQPTALLKAGVIDVAQFALRPSADTASNGARASIALDPVPLCIGAEFGGLLSIATAMTKLQEIRLELRLKVEATVSSGLDEEITLWSRGIAGEGEFGGVDKAMAFDGILPATWLPTIRLPHGRSDAQFHVILARAWAPDTHLVRDVAICSTTEL
;
A
#
# COMPACT_ATOMS: atom_id res chain seq x y z
N MET A 1 15.88 -6.40 12.61
CA MET A 1 15.89 -7.42 11.55
C MET A 1 14.96 -6.87 10.50
N THR A 2 15.50 -6.38 9.40
CA THR A 2 14.71 -5.84 8.28
C THR A 2 14.33 -7.05 7.44
N ASP A 3 13.11 -7.53 7.58
CA ASP A 3 12.58 -8.56 6.69
C ASP A 3 12.55 -7.97 5.28
N ALA A 4 13.23 -8.66 4.36
CA ALA A 4 13.29 -8.27 2.96
C ALA A 4 11.87 -8.30 2.38
N ILE A 5 11.40 -7.16 1.86
CA ILE A 5 10.14 -7.03 1.13
C ILE A 5 10.23 -7.97 -0.09
N PRO A 6 9.33 -8.93 -0.23
CA PRO A 6 9.36 -9.84 -1.37
C PRO A 6 9.10 -9.08 -2.67
N THR A 7 9.93 -9.35 -3.66
CA THR A 7 9.77 -8.82 -5.02
C THR A 7 8.44 -9.30 -5.61
N PRO A 8 7.66 -8.45 -6.30
CA PRO A 8 6.46 -8.86 -7.00
C PRO A 8 6.76 -9.98 -8.00
N GLY A 9 6.15 -11.13 -7.81
CA GLY A 9 6.26 -12.30 -8.67
C GLY A 9 5.30 -13.37 -8.19
N SER A 10 4.55 -13.94 -9.11
CA SER A 10 3.44 -14.87 -8.88
C SER A 10 3.87 -16.24 -8.32
N ALA A 11 4.55 -16.26 -7.19
CA ALA A 11 4.87 -17.50 -6.51
C ALA A 11 3.62 -18.05 -5.80
N ALA A 12 3.40 -19.35 -5.93
CA ALA A 12 2.42 -20.07 -5.13
C ALA A 12 2.73 -19.87 -3.63
N VAL A 13 1.70 -19.67 -2.83
CA VAL A 13 1.83 -19.52 -1.36
C VAL A 13 1.48 -20.86 -0.73
N GLN A 14 2.36 -21.30 0.18
CA GLN A 14 2.09 -22.46 1.02
C GLN A 14 2.13 -22.04 2.48
N ALA A 15 1.12 -22.44 3.24
CA ALA A 15 1.06 -22.27 4.68
C ALA A 15 0.66 -23.59 5.34
N THR A 16 1.20 -23.85 6.51
CA THR A 16 0.85 -25.01 7.34
C THR A 16 0.55 -24.55 8.75
N ALA A 17 -0.42 -25.15 9.39
CA ALA A 17 -0.75 -24.95 10.80
C ALA A 17 -1.27 -26.23 11.41
N SER A 18 -1.14 -26.36 12.73
CA SER A 18 -1.75 -27.44 13.51
C SER A 18 -2.54 -26.80 14.64
N ASP A 19 -3.86 -26.93 14.59
CA ASP A 19 -4.75 -26.29 15.55
C ASP A 19 -5.96 -27.17 15.86
N GLY A 20 -6.35 -27.26 17.13
CA GLY A 20 -7.53 -28.01 17.55
C GLY A 20 -7.51 -29.52 17.24
N GLY A 21 -6.35 -30.13 16.96
CA GLY A 21 -6.23 -31.52 16.54
C GLY A 21 -6.51 -31.72 15.05
N VAL A 22 -6.32 -30.66 14.26
CA VAL A 22 -6.40 -30.68 12.79
C VAL A 22 -5.11 -30.05 12.23
N ASP A 23 -4.49 -30.74 11.29
CA ASP A 23 -3.36 -30.21 10.53
C ASP A 23 -3.91 -29.59 9.23
N PHE A 24 -3.48 -28.39 8.96
CA PHE A 24 -3.84 -27.60 7.79
C PHE A 24 -2.66 -27.49 6.85
N GLU A 25 -2.89 -27.74 5.58
CA GLU A 25 -1.98 -27.42 4.49
C GLU A 25 -2.75 -26.57 3.47
N LEU A 26 -2.38 -25.31 3.37
CA LEU A 26 -3.01 -24.35 2.45
C LEU A 26 -2.03 -24.04 1.32
N THR A 27 -2.48 -24.21 0.08
CA THR A 27 -1.73 -23.84 -1.12
C THR A 27 -2.57 -22.91 -1.98
N MET A 28 -2.06 -21.73 -2.28
CA MET A 28 -2.66 -20.77 -3.20
C MET A 28 -1.89 -20.76 -4.52
N ASP A 29 -2.58 -20.64 -5.63
CA ASP A 29 -1.97 -20.57 -6.97
C ASP A 29 -1.09 -19.34 -7.12
N ARG A 30 -1.48 -18.23 -6.47
CA ARG A 30 -0.74 -16.97 -6.44
C ARG A 30 -1.00 -16.18 -5.16
N ARG A 31 -0.02 -15.43 -4.73
CA ARG A 31 -0.13 -14.50 -3.60
C ARG A 31 -0.81 -13.19 -4.00
N GLU A 32 -0.55 -12.72 -5.21
CA GLU A 32 -1.03 -11.45 -5.74
C GLU A 32 -2.37 -11.66 -6.45
N LEU A 33 -3.37 -10.92 -6.01
CA LEU A 33 -4.76 -11.06 -6.45
C LEU A 33 -5.20 -9.76 -7.13
N LEU A 34 -5.82 -9.88 -8.29
CA LEU A 34 -6.43 -8.76 -8.98
C LEU A 34 -7.91 -8.61 -8.60
N PRO A 35 -8.42 -7.37 -8.42
CA PRO A 35 -9.84 -7.12 -8.23
C PRO A 35 -10.70 -7.75 -9.34
N GLY A 36 -11.79 -8.39 -8.94
CA GLY A 36 -12.71 -9.06 -9.87
C GLY A 36 -12.29 -10.47 -10.30
N GLN A 37 -11.10 -10.94 -9.94
CA GLN A 37 -10.66 -12.31 -10.18
C GLN A 37 -11.04 -13.26 -9.04
N LEU A 38 -10.83 -14.56 -9.24
CA LEU A 38 -10.93 -15.57 -8.19
C LEU A 38 -9.56 -15.80 -7.55
N ALA A 39 -9.52 -15.78 -6.23
CA ALA A 39 -8.39 -16.33 -5.46
C ALA A 39 -8.55 -17.86 -5.43
N ALA A 40 -7.74 -18.55 -6.21
CA ALA A 40 -7.79 -19.99 -6.37
C ALA A 40 -6.70 -20.69 -5.56
N GLY A 41 -7.01 -21.90 -5.08
CA GLY A 41 -6.08 -22.71 -4.29
C GLY A 41 -6.71 -23.99 -3.79
N VAL A 42 -6.02 -24.64 -2.86
CA VAL A 42 -6.46 -25.88 -2.21
C VAL A 42 -6.11 -25.82 -0.73
N VAL A 43 -7.03 -26.27 0.12
CA VAL A 43 -6.74 -26.56 1.52
C VAL A 43 -6.91 -28.06 1.77
N ARG A 44 -5.88 -28.66 2.36
CA ARG A 44 -5.88 -30.05 2.83
C ARG A 44 -5.93 -30.05 4.35
N LEU A 45 -6.87 -30.83 4.90
CA LEU A 45 -7.09 -30.98 6.34
C LEU A 45 -6.83 -32.43 6.73
N THR A 46 -5.98 -32.68 7.72
CA THR A 46 -5.73 -33.99 8.30
C THR A 46 -6.16 -33.99 9.76
N PHE A 47 -7.14 -34.83 10.10
CA PHE A 47 -7.75 -34.87 11.43
C PHE A 47 -6.95 -35.82 12.33
N GLN A 48 -6.37 -35.31 13.43
CA GLN A 48 -5.58 -36.12 14.38
C GLN A 48 -6.46 -36.83 15.41
N ARG A 49 -7.73 -36.45 15.51
CA ARG A 49 -8.76 -37.03 16.36
C ARG A 49 -10.13 -36.92 15.70
N ASP A 50 -11.13 -37.58 16.25
CA ASP A 50 -12.51 -37.39 15.79
C ASP A 50 -12.96 -35.97 16.06
N VAL A 51 -13.46 -35.29 15.04
CA VAL A 51 -13.91 -33.88 15.10
C VAL A 51 -15.27 -33.75 14.44
N THR A 52 -16.23 -33.19 15.16
CA THR A 52 -17.53 -32.81 14.59
C THR A 52 -17.51 -31.31 14.33
N VAL A 53 -17.73 -30.91 13.08
CA VAL A 53 -17.76 -29.51 12.66
C VAL A 53 -19.17 -29.07 12.31
N ARG A 54 -19.49 -27.82 12.57
CA ARG A 54 -20.72 -27.14 12.10
C ARG A 54 -20.57 -26.61 10.69
N GLY A 55 -19.33 -26.48 10.21
CA GLY A 55 -18.99 -26.08 8.86
C GLY A 55 -17.50 -25.82 8.71
N ILE A 56 -17.05 -25.78 7.47
CA ILE A 56 -15.70 -25.35 7.09
C ILE A 56 -15.87 -24.15 6.16
N ILE A 57 -15.26 -23.02 6.51
CA ILE A 57 -15.46 -21.75 5.84
C ILE A 57 -14.09 -21.20 5.46
N ALA A 58 -13.94 -20.78 4.20
CA ALA A 58 -12.83 -19.95 3.77
C ALA A 58 -13.30 -18.50 3.66
N SER A 59 -12.47 -17.54 4.03
CA SER A 59 -12.81 -16.12 3.98
C SER A 59 -11.64 -15.29 3.47
N LEU A 60 -11.88 -14.34 2.57
CA LEU A 60 -10.98 -13.21 2.36
C LEU A 60 -11.35 -12.10 3.34
N VAL A 61 -10.36 -11.68 4.13
CA VAL A 61 -10.56 -10.70 5.21
C VAL A 61 -9.70 -9.48 4.94
N ALA A 62 -10.32 -8.31 4.92
CA ALA A 62 -9.67 -7.02 4.73
C ALA A 62 -9.66 -6.27 6.05
N THR A 63 -8.48 -5.92 6.54
CA THR A 63 -8.29 -5.23 7.81
C THR A 63 -7.51 -3.94 7.62
N GLU A 64 -8.09 -2.83 8.06
CA GLU A 64 -7.41 -1.56 8.18
C GLU A 64 -6.79 -1.44 9.57
N GLN A 65 -5.58 -0.87 9.64
CA GLN A 65 -4.90 -0.52 10.89
C GLN A 65 -4.42 0.92 10.76
N TRP A 66 -4.58 1.71 11.85
CA TRP A 66 -4.11 3.09 11.90
C TRP A 66 -3.56 3.45 13.26
N GLN A 67 -2.77 4.52 13.32
CA GLN A 67 -2.15 5.02 14.54
C GLN A 67 -2.57 6.45 14.84
N TRP A 68 -2.79 6.73 16.13
CA TRP A 68 -3.12 8.05 16.63
C TRP A 68 -2.49 8.32 17.99
N ARG A 69 -2.45 9.59 18.40
CA ARG A 69 -1.91 10.00 19.70
C ARG A 69 -3.02 10.16 20.71
N ARG A 70 -2.86 9.51 21.86
CA ARG A 70 -3.71 9.67 23.04
C ARG A 70 -2.93 10.38 24.13
N SER A 71 -3.42 11.54 24.59
CA SER A 71 -2.88 12.25 25.73
C SER A 71 -3.70 11.92 26.98
N GLN A 72 -3.03 11.62 28.08
CA GLN A 72 -3.64 11.34 29.38
C GLN A 72 -2.99 12.23 30.43
N THR A 73 -3.81 12.93 31.22
CA THR A 73 -3.34 13.76 32.34
C THR A 73 -3.53 13.00 33.63
N ASP A 74 -2.46 12.86 34.41
CA ASP A 74 -2.51 12.23 35.73
C ASP A 74 -3.09 13.17 36.79
N SER A 75 -3.29 12.66 38.02
CA SER A 75 -3.80 13.41 39.14
C SER A 75 -2.91 14.57 39.60
N LYS A 76 -1.67 14.63 39.13
CA LYS A 76 -0.68 15.70 39.39
C LYS A 76 -0.60 16.73 38.30
N GLY A 77 -1.44 16.61 37.25
CA GLY A 77 -1.42 17.51 36.08
C GLY A 77 -0.35 17.19 35.07
N GLN A 78 0.37 16.08 35.18
CA GLN A 78 1.37 15.65 34.19
C GLN A 78 0.67 15.02 32.99
N VAL A 79 0.98 15.52 31.78
CA VAL A 79 0.45 15.00 30.52
C VAL A 79 1.43 13.96 29.96
N THR A 80 0.94 12.78 29.71
CA THR A 80 1.65 11.70 29.01
C THR A 80 0.96 11.42 27.70
N THR A 81 1.73 11.33 26.60
CA THR A 81 1.21 11.03 25.27
C THR A 81 1.68 9.64 24.83
N HIS A 82 0.77 8.81 24.39
CA HIS A 82 1.01 7.46 23.89
C HIS A 82 0.51 7.32 22.46
N THR A 83 1.24 6.54 21.63
CA THR A 83 0.73 6.09 20.35
C THR A 83 -0.18 4.89 20.58
N VAL A 84 -1.37 4.96 20.02
CA VAL A 84 -2.37 3.90 20.03
C VAL A 84 -2.52 3.37 18.62
N THR A 85 -2.53 2.05 18.49
CA THR A 85 -2.82 1.37 17.22
C THR A 85 -4.20 0.76 17.31
N GLU A 86 -5.06 1.09 16.37
CA GLU A 86 -6.40 0.51 16.22
C GLU A 86 -6.51 -0.29 14.94
N ARG A 87 -7.46 -1.22 14.91
CA ARG A 87 -7.76 -2.09 13.79
C ARG A 87 -9.25 -2.19 13.59
N ASP A 88 -9.67 -2.25 12.33
CA ASP A 88 -11.06 -2.48 11.94
C ASP A 88 -11.11 -3.48 10.78
N GLU A 89 -11.97 -4.50 10.91
CA GLU A 89 -12.27 -5.42 9.83
C GLU A 89 -13.24 -4.74 8.87
N LEU A 90 -12.72 -4.22 7.77
CA LEU A 90 -13.52 -3.51 6.78
C LEU A 90 -14.43 -4.44 5.98
N ARG A 91 -13.98 -5.69 5.76
CA ARG A 91 -14.71 -6.65 4.94
C ARG A 91 -14.32 -8.08 5.27
N ARG A 92 -15.31 -8.95 5.32
CA ARG A 92 -15.15 -10.41 5.36
C ARG A 92 -16.02 -11.03 4.27
N LEU A 93 -15.42 -11.88 3.44
CA LEU A 93 -16.06 -12.52 2.29
C LEU A 93 -15.99 -14.03 2.48
N PRO A 94 -16.98 -14.63 3.16
CA PRO A 94 -16.97 -16.05 3.46
C PRO A 94 -17.48 -16.89 2.26
N VAL A 95 -16.86 -18.04 2.07
CA VAL A 95 -17.31 -19.12 1.17
C VAL A 95 -17.34 -20.41 1.96
N SER A 96 -18.47 -21.12 1.93
CA SER A 96 -18.61 -22.40 2.60
C SER A 96 -17.91 -23.50 1.77
N LEU A 97 -16.97 -24.21 2.39
CA LEU A 97 -16.27 -25.36 1.79
C LEU A 97 -16.95 -26.69 2.13
N ALA A 98 -17.54 -26.78 3.32
CA ALA A 98 -18.29 -27.98 3.74
C ALA A 98 -19.42 -27.64 4.69
N SER A 99 -20.49 -28.42 4.61
CA SER A 99 -21.62 -28.44 5.54
C SER A 99 -21.24 -29.14 6.86
N PRO A 100 -22.11 -29.09 7.91
CA PRO A 100 -21.89 -29.82 9.14
C PRO A 100 -21.60 -31.31 8.90
N GLY A 101 -20.62 -31.85 9.64
CA GLY A 101 -20.21 -33.25 9.48
C GLY A 101 -19.25 -33.70 10.58
N THR A 102 -18.98 -35.03 10.60
CA THR A 102 -17.99 -35.62 11.50
C THR A 102 -16.87 -36.25 10.68
N TYR A 103 -15.64 -35.94 11.05
CA TYR A 103 -14.41 -36.47 10.47
C TYR A 103 -13.69 -37.33 11.48
N ASN A 104 -13.17 -38.49 11.06
CA ASN A 104 -12.52 -39.43 11.98
C ASN A 104 -11.02 -39.17 12.12
N ALA A 105 -10.43 -39.61 13.19
CA ALA A 105 -8.98 -39.60 13.39
C ALA A 105 -8.25 -40.27 12.22
N GLY A 106 -7.21 -39.62 11.69
CA GLY A 106 -6.43 -40.05 10.52
C GLY A 106 -7.08 -39.74 9.16
N GLU A 107 -8.30 -39.22 9.14
CA GLU A 107 -8.96 -38.82 7.90
C GLU A 107 -8.30 -37.58 7.30
N THR A 108 -8.09 -37.60 5.99
CA THR A 108 -7.61 -36.44 5.22
C THR A 108 -8.66 -35.99 4.21
N ARG A 109 -8.93 -34.72 4.14
CA ARG A 109 -9.84 -34.11 3.19
C ARG A 109 -9.18 -32.95 2.46
N GLU A 110 -9.54 -32.80 1.20
CA GLU A 110 -9.05 -31.71 0.34
C GLU A 110 -10.24 -30.90 -0.19
N PHE A 111 -10.13 -29.57 -0.13
CA PHE A 111 -11.16 -28.65 -0.58
C PHE A 111 -10.55 -27.64 -1.53
N SER A 112 -11.16 -27.48 -2.70
CA SER A 112 -10.82 -26.42 -3.64
C SER A 112 -11.28 -25.07 -3.09
N LEU A 113 -10.42 -24.06 -3.23
CA LEU A 113 -10.69 -22.68 -2.87
C LEU A 113 -10.96 -21.87 -4.14
N GLU A 114 -12.08 -21.18 -4.16
CA GLU A 114 -12.46 -20.22 -5.20
C GLU A 114 -13.16 -19.04 -4.52
N LEU A 115 -12.36 -18.07 -4.07
CA LEU A 115 -12.89 -16.90 -3.37
C LEU A 115 -12.91 -15.70 -4.31
N PRO A 116 -14.07 -15.04 -4.51
CA PRO A 116 -14.14 -13.86 -5.36
C PRO A 116 -13.43 -12.67 -4.68
N VAL A 117 -12.45 -12.10 -5.37
CA VAL A 117 -11.84 -10.83 -4.98
C VAL A 117 -12.79 -9.72 -5.39
N PRO A 118 -13.16 -8.79 -4.50
CA PRO A 118 -14.08 -7.71 -4.84
C PRO A 118 -13.57 -6.91 -6.04
N PRO A 119 -14.42 -6.58 -7.02
CA PRO A 119 -14.03 -5.75 -8.15
C PRO A 119 -13.70 -4.31 -7.73
N LEU A 120 -14.26 -3.88 -6.60
CA LEU A 120 -14.00 -2.60 -5.95
C LEU A 120 -13.67 -2.83 -4.48
N GLY A 121 -12.56 -2.30 -4.04
CA GLY A 121 -12.10 -2.41 -2.66
C GLY A 121 -10.72 -1.80 -2.50
N PRO A 122 -10.27 -1.65 -1.25
CA PRO A 122 -8.94 -1.14 -1.00
C PRO A 122 -7.89 -2.17 -1.43
N ALA A 123 -6.81 -1.69 -2.05
CA ALA A 123 -5.63 -2.51 -2.29
C ALA A 123 -4.84 -2.74 -0.99
N THR A 124 -3.95 -3.72 -1.00
CA THR A 124 -2.94 -3.87 0.06
C THR A 124 -2.08 -2.62 0.13
N PHE A 125 -1.85 -2.14 1.35
CA PHE A 125 -1.08 -0.95 1.63
C PHE A 125 -0.26 -1.14 2.93
N GLU A 126 1.05 -0.89 2.88
CA GLU A 126 1.96 -1.13 4.00
C GLU A 126 2.68 0.14 4.46
N GLY A 127 1.93 1.16 4.91
CA GLY A 127 2.49 2.29 5.64
C GLY A 127 2.70 1.98 7.13
N THR A 128 3.46 2.82 7.80
CA THR A 128 3.76 2.66 9.24
C THR A 128 2.59 3.16 10.09
N VAL A 129 2.02 4.32 9.72
CA VAL A 129 0.93 4.96 10.48
C VAL A 129 -0.46 4.56 10.01
N SER A 130 -0.57 4.01 8.81
CA SER A 130 -1.78 3.43 8.25
C SER A 130 -1.42 2.22 7.39
N ARG A 131 -2.17 1.14 7.52
CA ARG A 131 -1.94 -0.13 6.81
C ARG A 131 -3.27 -0.74 6.39
N MET A 132 -3.28 -1.42 5.24
CA MET A 132 -4.38 -2.22 4.75
C MET A 132 -3.87 -3.61 4.40
N THR A 133 -4.33 -4.62 5.11
CA THR A 133 -3.96 -6.03 4.89
C THR A 133 -5.13 -6.83 4.36
N TRP A 134 -4.80 -7.85 3.58
CA TRP A 134 -5.71 -8.89 3.17
C TRP A 134 -5.18 -10.24 3.60
N GLU A 135 -6.05 -11.04 4.18
CA GLU A 135 -5.75 -12.37 4.67
C GLU A 135 -6.75 -13.38 4.08
N LEU A 136 -6.25 -14.57 3.76
CA LEU A 136 -7.08 -15.74 3.54
C LEU A 136 -7.12 -16.54 4.84
N GLU A 137 -8.30 -16.68 5.42
CA GLU A 137 -8.57 -17.51 6.59
C GLU A 137 -9.36 -18.74 6.17
N VAL A 138 -8.94 -19.94 6.61
CA VAL A 138 -9.76 -21.14 6.55
C VAL A 138 -10.05 -21.57 7.98
N LYS A 139 -11.33 -21.62 8.32
CA LYS A 139 -11.83 -21.85 9.67
C LYS A 139 -12.74 -23.06 9.73
N LEU A 140 -12.49 -23.94 10.70
CA LEU A 140 -13.38 -25.00 11.13
C LEU A 140 -14.21 -24.52 12.31
N ASP A 141 -15.53 -24.44 12.14
CA ASP A 141 -16.46 -24.12 13.21
C ASP A 141 -16.76 -25.39 14.01
N VAL A 142 -16.07 -25.56 15.15
CA VAL A 142 -16.18 -26.72 16.03
C VAL A 142 -16.88 -26.33 17.33
N PRO A 143 -17.83 -27.11 17.86
CA PRO A 143 -18.45 -26.84 19.15
C PRO A 143 -17.42 -26.67 20.27
N GLY A 144 -17.38 -25.48 20.88
CA GLY A 144 -16.52 -25.16 22.01
C GLY A 144 -15.16 -24.56 21.67
N PHE A 145 -14.68 -24.69 20.45
CA PHE A 145 -13.48 -24.01 19.96
C PHE A 145 -13.50 -23.96 18.42
N ASP A 146 -12.79 -23.01 17.85
CA ASP A 146 -12.58 -22.91 16.41
C ASP A 146 -11.12 -23.24 16.11
N ALA A 147 -10.87 -23.97 15.03
CA ALA A 147 -9.53 -24.20 14.51
C ALA A 147 -9.37 -23.46 13.20
N SER A 148 -8.21 -22.84 12.95
CA SER A 148 -8.00 -22.06 11.75
C SER A 148 -6.56 -22.03 11.25
N ILE A 149 -6.44 -21.71 9.96
CA ILE A 149 -5.19 -21.27 9.34
C ILE A 149 -5.41 -19.92 8.67
N VAL A 150 -4.42 -19.04 8.76
CA VAL A 150 -4.43 -17.70 8.13
C VAL A 150 -3.16 -17.54 7.31
N THR A 151 -3.27 -16.95 6.13
CA THR A 151 -2.13 -16.56 5.31
C THR A 151 -2.37 -15.20 4.67
N ASP A 152 -1.30 -14.40 4.54
CA ASP A 152 -1.35 -13.10 3.90
C ASP A 152 -1.49 -13.24 2.39
N VAL A 153 -2.36 -12.43 1.81
CA VAL A 153 -2.48 -12.25 0.37
C VAL A 153 -2.37 -10.77 0.04
N VAL A 154 -2.01 -10.45 -1.19
CA VAL A 154 -1.84 -9.09 -1.68
C VAL A 154 -2.92 -8.78 -2.70
N VAL A 155 -3.80 -7.84 -2.41
CA VAL A 155 -4.76 -7.32 -3.39
C VAL A 155 -4.14 -6.11 -4.08
N LEU A 156 -3.96 -6.22 -5.39
CA LEU A 156 -3.32 -5.20 -6.21
C LEU A 156 -4.31 -4.08 -6.56
N GLN A 157 -3.77 -2.89 -6.82
CA GLN A 157 -4.51 -1.76 -7.38
C GLN A 157 -4.10 -1.53 -8.83
N PRO A 158 -4.92 -1.96 -9.81
CA PRO A 158 -4.61 -1.75 -11.22
C PRO A 158 -4.83 -0.29 -11.63
N THR A 159 -4.15 0.12 -12.70
CA THR A 159 -4.25 1.49 -13.28
C THR A 159 -5.67 1.86 -13.66
N ALA A 160 -6.48 0.91 -14.10
CA ALA A 160 -7.86 1.14 -14.52
C ALA A 160 -8.75 1.68 -13.39
N LEU A 161 -8.56 1.20 -12.15
CA LEU A 161 -9.32 1.68 -11.00
C LEU A 161 -8.93 3.11 -10.60
N LEU A 162 -7.69 3.53 -10.86
CA LEU A 162 -7.27 4.90 -10.63
C LEU A 162 -7.80 5.87 -11.70
N LYS A 163 -7.93 5.44 -12.94
CA LYS A 163 -8.47 6.28 -14.03
C LYS A 163 -9.95 6.62 -13.86
N ALA A 164 -10.72 5.77 -13.19
CA ALA A 164 -12.14 5.99 -12.95
C ALA A 164 -12.45 7.08 -11.91
N GLY A 165 -11.47 7.49 -11.11
CA GLY A 165 -11.66 8.47 -10.03
C GLY A 165 -10.65 9.61 -9.97
N VAL A 166 -9.66 9.67 -10.86
CA VAL A 166 -8.52 10.56 -10.72
C VAL A 166 -8.36 11.51 -11.90
N ILE A 167 -8.52 12.80 -11.55
CA ILE A 167 -7.68 13.93 -11.98
C ILE A 167 -7.25 13.87 -13.44
N ASP A 168 -7.81 14.80 -14.20
CA ASP A 168 -7.29 15.19 -15.50
C ASP A 168 -5.76 15.42 -15.44
N VAL A 169 -5.03 14.41 -15.86
CA VAL A 169 -3.57 14.32 -15.77
C VAL A 169 -2.86 15.19 -16.82
N ALA A 170 -3.59 15.90 -17.61
CA ALA A 170 -3.07 16.61 -18.79
C ALA A 170 -2.42 17.98 -18.49
N GLN A 171 -2.43 18.46 -17.25
CA GLN A 171 -1.91 19.79 -16.96
C GLN A 171 -0.72 19.79 -15.99
N PHE A 172 0.39 20.13 -16.52
CA PHE A 172 1.76 19.89 -16.13
C PHE A 172 2.43 21.01 -15.31
N ALA A 173 1.71 22.04 -14.87
CA ALA A 173 2.26 23.08 -14.03
C ALA A 173 2.40 22.60 -12.57
N LEU A 174 3.61 22.76 -12.02
CA LEU A 174 3.84 22.57 -10.60
C LEU A 174 3.34 23.78 -9.83
N ARG A 175 2.77 23.54 -8.66
CA ARG A 175 2.38 24.59 -7.70
C ARG A 175 3.43 24.73 -6.61
N PRO A 176 3.58 25.91 -5.98
CA PRO A 176 4.38 26.03 -4.77
C PRO A 176 3.86 25.07 -3.69
N SER A 177 4.78 24.45 -2.94
CA SER A 177 4.41 23.74 -1.72
C SER A 177 3.78 24.71 -0.72
N ALA A 178 2.89 24.21 0.13
CA ALA A 178 2.21 25.02 1.14
C ALA A 178 3.21 25.75 2.08
N ASP A 179 4.38 25.15 2.28
CA ASP A 179 5.38 25.61 3.24
C ASP A 179 6.47 26.52 2.64
N THR A 180 6.45 26.76 1.32
CA THR A 180 7.52 27.53 0.66
C THR A 180 6.98 28.58 -0.31
N ALA A 181 7.64 29.74 -0.33
CA ALA A 181 7.38 30.78 -1.34
C ALA A 181 7.93 30.32 -2.70
N SER A 182 7.22 30.59 -3.78
CA SER A 182 7.65 30.24 -5.15
C SER A 182 8.90 31.03 -5.61
N ASN A 183 9.20 32.14 -4.97
CA ASN A 183 10.30 33.06 -5.32
C ASN A 183 10.38 33.36 -6.83
N GLY A 184 9.24 33.39 -7.51
CA GLY A 184 9.15 33.61 -8.95
C GLY A 184 9.54 32.44 -9.84
N ALA A 185 9.87 31.28 -9.26
CA ALA A 185 10.13 30.08 -10.03
C ALA A 185 8.83 29.49 -10.58
N ARG A 186 8.88 29.03 -11.82
CA ARG A 186 7.83 28.25 -12.48
C ARG A 186 8.45 26.98 -13.01
N ALA A 187 7.75 25.87 -12.84
CA ALA A 187 8.16 24.62 -13.43
C ALA A 187 6.95 23.83 -13.92
N SER A 188 7.20 22.97 -14.89
CA SER A 188 6.24 21.98 -15.35
C SER A 188 6.95 20.63 -15.50
N ILE A 189 6.22 19.57 -15.27
CA ILE A 189 6.73 18.21 -15.38
C ILE A 189 5.78 17.38 -16.26
N ALA A 190 6.32 16.74 -17.30
CA ALA A 190 5.63 15.71 -18.05
C ALA A 190 6.15 14.35 -17.57
N LEU A 191 5.25 13.42 -17.27
CA LEU A 191 5.55 12.07 -16.79
C LEU A 191 5.02 11.02 -17.76
N ASP A 192 5.76 9.93 -17.93
CA ASP A 192 5.38 8.77 -18.72
C ASP A 192 5.94 7.49 -18.05
N PRO A 193 5.10 6.49 -17.73
CA PRO A 193 3.64 6.47 -17.82
C PRO A 193 2.95 7.25 -16.68
N VAL A 194 1.66 7.47 -16.83
CA VAL A 194 0.79 8.00 -15.76
C VAL A 194 -0.48 7.16 -15.72
N PRO A 195 -0.90 6.64 -14.55
CA PRO A 195 -0.26 6.71 -13.23
C PRO A 195 1.09 5.99 -13.20
N LEU A 196 1.92 6.32 -12.21
CA LEU A 196 3.15 5.58 -11.94
C LEU A 196 2.82 4.18 -11.42
N CYS A 197 3.66 3.20 -11.74
CA CYS A 197 3.44 1.83 -11.28
C CYS A 197 4.61 1.35 -10.41
N ILE A 198 4.27 0.72 -9.29
CA ILE A 198 5.25 0.12 -8.37
C ILE A 198 6.11 -0.90 -9.12
N GLY A 199 7.43 -0.86 -8.89
CA GLY A 199 8.39 -1.76 -9.51
C GLY A 199 8.69 -1.48 -11.01
N ALA A 200 8.02 -0.48 -11.62
CA ALA A 200 8.17 -0.16 -13.02
C ALA A 200 9.10 1.05 -13.27
N GLU A 201 9.64 1.10 -14.48
CA GLU A 201 10.34 2.28 -14.97
C GLU A 201 9.36 3.42 -15.25
N PHE A 202 9.84 4.63 -15.02
CA PHE A 202 9.15 5.85 -15.39
C PHE A 202 10.16 6.89 -15.86
N GLY A 203 9.68 7.88 -16.60
CA GLY A 203 10.51 8.98 -17.01
C GLY A 203 9.72 10.25 -17.24
N GLY A 204 10.40 11.27 -17.69
CA GLY A 204 9.73 12.51 -17.99
C GLY A 204 10.63 13.64 -18.43
N LEU A 205 9.98 14.80 -18.60
CA LEU A 205 10.64 16.04 -18.96
C LEU A 205 10.28 17.10 -17.93
N LEU A 206 11.29 17.63 -17.26
CA LEU A 206 11.17 18.78 -16.35
C LEU A 206 11.51 20.06 -17.14
N SER A 207 10.60 21.03 -17.16
CA SER A 207 10.85 22.35 -17.69
C SER A 207 10.81 23.37 -16.58
N ILE A 208 11.87 24.17 -16.42
CA ILE A 208 12.00 25.19 -15.37
C ILE A 208 12.23 26.54 -16.01
N ALA A 209 11.45 27.54 -15.57
CA ALA A 209 11.66 28.94 -15.83
C ALA A 209 11.87 29.65 -14.48
N THR A 210 13.05 30.22 -14.25
CA THR A 210 13.34 30.93 -13.02
C THR A 210 14.33 32.07 -13.22
N ALA A 211 14.11 33.17 -12.55
CA ALA A 211 15.05 34.25 -12.41
C ALA A 211 15.98 34.10 -11.19
N MET A 212 15.90 32.95 -10.48
CA MET A 212 16.69 32.70 -9.29
C MET A 212 18.17 32.63 -9.60
N THR A 213 18.97 33.32 -8.81
CA THR A 213 20.43 33.26 -8.87
C THR A 213 20.97 32.35 -7.74
N LYS A 214 22.19 31.87 -7.88
CA LYS A 214 22.89 31.05 -6.89
C LYS A 214 22.18 29.71 -6.60
N LEU A 215 21.60 29.10 -7.62
CA LEU A 215 21.13 27.72 -7.53
C LEU A 215 22.34 26.79 -7.38
N GLN A 216 22.31 25.96 -6.34
CA GLN A 216 23.32 24.94 -6.08
C GLN A 216 22.93 23.60 -6.67
N GLU A 217 21.64 23.26 -6.60
CA GLU A 217 21.12 21.98 -7.07
C GLU A 217 19.67 22.13 -7.52
N ILE A 218 19.31 21.36 -8.52
CA ILE A 218 17.92 21.06 -8.89
C ILE A 218 17.74 19.58 -8.64
N ARG A 219 16.84 19.24 -7.70
CA ARG A 219 16.56 17.86 -7.32
C ARG A 219 15.10 17.52 -7.52
N LEU A 220 14.83 16.34 -8.03
CA LEU A 220 13.50 15.72 -8.07
C LEU A 220 13.38 14.72 -6.93
N GLU A 221 12.22 14.72 -6.27
CA GLU A 221 11.85 13.69 -5.31
C GLU A 221 10.39 13.26 -5.54
N LEU A 222 10.16 11.96 -5.48
CA LEU A 222 8.81 11.41 -5.38
C LEU A 222 8.57 11.06 -3.92
N ARG A 223 7.63 11.73 -3.29
CA ARG A 223 7.29 11.53 -1.90
C ARG A 223 5.87 11.00 -1.77
N LEU A 224 5.68 10.11 -0.80
CA LEU A 224 4.39 9.61 -0.38
C LEU A 224 4.11 10.11 1.04
N LYS A 225 3.03 10.87 1.20
CA LYS A 225 2.49 11.20 2.51
C LYS A 225 1.44 10.18 2.89
N VAL A 226 1.63 9.52 4.01
CA VAL A 226 0.66 8.60 4.63
C VAL A 226 0.09 9.28 5.86
N GLU A 227 -1.22 9.23 6.03
CA GLU A 227 -1.90 9.94 7.09
C GLU A 227 -3.05 9.10 7.65
N ALA A 228 -3.10 8.98 8.97
CA ALA A 228 -4.30 8.51 9.66
C ALA A 228 -5.30 9.67 9.79
N THR A 229 -6.47 9.54 9.17
CA THR A 229 -7.47 10.63 9.00
C THR A 229 -8.40 10.77 10.21
N VAL A 230 -7.99 10.30 11.38
CA VAL A 230 -8.72 10.41 12.65
C VAL A 230 -8.23 11.60 13.46
N SER A 231 -9.01 11.99 14.49
CA SER A 231 -8.58 13.02 15.43
C SER A 231 -7.27 12.62 16.12
N SER A 232 -6.27 13.50 16.09
CA SER A 232 -4.90 13.22 16.56
C SER A 232 -4.20 12.05 15.84
N GLY A 233 -4.62 11.74 14.61
CA GLY A 233 -3.96 10.78 13.73
C GLY A 233 -2.50 11.14 13.49
N LEU A 234 -1.69 10.13 13.26
CA LEU A 234 -0.28 10.30 12.88
C LEU A 234 -0.17 10.47 11.37
N ASP A 235 0.91 11.10 10.96
CA ASP A 235 1.33 11.15 9.56
C ASP A 235 2.81 10.80 9.44
N GLU A 236 3.19 10.35 8.26
CA GLU A 236 4.56 10.10 7.84
C GLU A 236 4.77 10.54 6.40
N GLU A 237 6.00 10.91 6.06
CA GLU A 237 6.40 11.20 4.69
C GLU A 237 7.54 10.25 4.31
N ILE A 238 7.37 9.56 3.19
CA ILE A 238 8.32 8.55 2.67
C ILE A 238 8.84 9.05 1.33
N THR A 239 10.16 9.21 1.20
CA THR A 239 10.76 9.48 -0.12
C THR A 239 10.92 8.17 -0.86
N LEU A 240 10.12 7.95 -1.90
CA LEU A 240 10.14 6.74 -2.71
C LEU A 240 11.27 6.76 -3.74
N TRP A 241 11.60 7.93 -4.26
CA TRP A 241 12.65 8.11 -5.25
C TRP A 241 13.21 9.54 -5.18
N SER A 242 14.50 9.70 -5.48
CA SER A 242 15.18 10.99 -5.52
C SER A 242 16.29 11.00 -6.55
N ARG A 243 16.44 12.12 -7.28
CA ARG A 243 17.50 12.31 -8.26
C ARG A 243 17.90 13.78 -8.38
N GLY A 244 19.21 14.07 -8.34
CA GLY A 244 19.79 15.34 -8.75
C GLY A 244 19.71 15.48 -10.28
N ILE A 245 19.23 16.61 -10.76
CA ILE A 245 19.03 16.87 -12.21
C ILE A 245 20.08 17.83 -12.74
N ALA A 246 20.48 18.82 -11.94
CA ALA A 246 21.51 19.78 -12.33
C ALA A 246 22.24 20.29 -11.06
N GLY A 247 23.55 20.48 -11.16
CA GLY A 247 24.39 21.04 -10.14
C GLY A 247 24.64 22.53 -10.30
N GLU A 248 25.51 23.06 -9.41
CA GLU A 248 25.91 24.48 -9.45
C GLU A 248 26.56 24.85 -10.80
N GLY A 249 26.08 25.92 -11.42
CA GLY A 249 26.58 26.44 -12.69
C GLY A 249 26.03 25.74 -13.94
N GLU A 250 25.33 24.62 -13.81
CA GLU A 250 24.73 23.90 -14.94
C GLU A 250 23.41 24.54 -15.41
N PHE A 251 22.78 25.32 -14.56
CA PHE A 251 21.53 26.01 -14.84
C PHE A 251 21.78 27.50 -15.14
N GLY A 252 21.70 27.86 -16.41
CA GLY A 252 22.04 29.21 -16.91
C GLY A 252 20.93 30.26 -16.79
N GLY A 253 19.90 30.07 -15.98
CA GLY A 253 18.84 31.07 -15.74
C GLY A 253 17.84 31.28 -16.86
N VAL A 254 17.82 30.42 -17.89
CA VAL A 254 16.89 30.47 -19.04
C VAL A 254 16.02 29.22 -18.99
N ASP A 255 14.83 29.29 -19.57
CA ASP A 255 13.94 28.12 -19.74
C ASP A 255 14.71 26.92 -20.26
N LYS A 256 14.81 25.88 -19.44
CA LYS A 256 15.55 24.66 -19.77
C LYS A 256 14.65 23.44 -19.56
N ALA A 257 14.64 22.58 -20.56
CA ALA A 257 14.02 21.27 -20.47
C ALA A 257 15.07 20.21 -20.14
N MET A 258 14.82 19.38 -19.16
CA MET A 258 15.74 18.34 -18.67
C MET A 258 15.00 17.01 -18.61
N ALA A 259 15.51 16.01 -19.31
CA ALA A 259 14.96 14.66 -19.23
C ALA A 259 15.42 13.96 -17.96
N PHE A 260 14.57 13.12 -17.40
CA PHE A 260 14.88 12.26 -16.27
C PHE A 260 14.19 10.90 -16.42
N ASP A 261 14.72 9.93 -15.73
CA ASP A 261 14.19 8.56 -15.63
C ASP A 261 14.40 8.01 -14.22
N GLY A 262 13.68 6.96 -13.89
CA GLY A 262 13.78 6.28 -12.61
C GLY A 262 13.04 4.96 -12.61
N ILE A 263 13.22 4.20 -11.53
CA ILE A 263 12.46 3.00 -11.23
C ILE A 263 11.76 3.24 -9.90
N LEU A 264 10.45 3.04 -9.87
CA LEU A 264 9.71 3.10 -8.62
C LEU A 264 10.00 1.82 -7.79
N PRO A 265 10.41 1.94 -6.52
CA PRO A 265 10.73 0.76 -5.74
C PRO A 265 9.53 -0.18 -5.63
N ALA A 266 9.81 -1.49 -5.60
CA ALA A 266 8.80 -2.53 -5.42
C ALA A 266 8.33 -2.56 -3.97
N THR A 267 7.42 -1.66 -3.61
CA THR A 267 6.81 -1.52 -2.28
C THR A 267 5.30 -1.66 -2.39
N TRP A 268 4.62 -2.03 -1.29
CA TRP A 268 3.16 -2.05 -1.25
C TRP A 268 2.61 -0.70 -0.77
N LEU A 269 2.97 0.37 -1.50
CA LEU A 269 2.64 1.76 -1.16
C LEU A 269 1.92 2.49 -2.33
N PRO A 270 0.79 1.95 -2.84
CA PRO A 270 -0.01 2.68 -3.83
C PRO A 270 -0.70 3.90 -3.21
N THR A 271 -1.16 4.81 -4.05
CA THR A 271 -2.07 5.88 -3.62
C THR A 271 -3.42 5.29 -3.25
N ILE A 272 -3.87 5.47 -1.99
CA ILE A 272 -5.07 4.82 -1.45
C ILE A 272 -5.94 5.77 -0.62
N ARG A 273 -7.21 5.45 -0.52
CA ARG A 273 -8.18 6.07 0.40
C ARG A 273 -8.86 4.99 1.21
N LEU A 274 -8.75 5.09 2.53
CA LEU A 274 -9.34 4.19 3.51
C LEU A 274 -10.27 4.99 4.42
N PRO A 275 -11.15 4.33 5.20
CA PRO A 275 -11.99 5.01 6.18
C PRO A 275 -11.21 5.84 7.22
N HIS A 276 -10.08 5.33 7.69
CA HIS A 276 -9.27 5.96 8.74
C HIS A 276 -7.85 6.31 8.28
N GLY A 277 -7.53 6.11 6.99
CA GLY A 277 -6.20 6.39 6.46
C GLY A 277 -6.20 6.79 5.00
N ARG A 278 -5.11 7.45 4.57
CA ARG A 278 -4.88 7.75 3.16
C ARG A 278 -3.40 7.83 2.83
N SER A 279 -3.09 7.67 1.56
CA SER A 279 -1.79 8.01 1.02
C SER A 279 -1.92 8.91 -0.19
N ASP A 280 -1.10 9.95 -0.24
CA ASP A 280 -1.02 10.93 -1.31
C ASP A 280 0.42 11.01 -1.82
N ALA A 281 0.63 10.78 -3.11
CA ALA A 281 1.95 10.88 -3.70
C ALA A 281 2.14 12.23 -4.39
N GLN A 282 3.32 12.82 -4.23
CA GLN A 282 3.70 14.10 -4.83
C GLN A 282 5.09 14.03 -5.44
N PHE A 283 5.21 14.57 -6.63
CA PHE A 283 6.50 14.94 -7.22
C PHE A 283 6.91 16.32 -6.70
N HIS A 284 8.10 16.38 -6.10
CA HIS A 284 8.73 17.62 -5.62
C HIS A 284 9.86 17.99 -6.57
N VAL A 285 9.87 19.23 -7.04
CA VAL A 285 11.02 19.88 -7.66
C VAL A 285 11.61 20.82 -6.63
N ILE A 286 12.80 20.52 -6.19
CA ILE A 286 13.51 21.25 -5.15
C ILE A 286 14.60 22.08 -5.81
N LEU A 287 14.52 23.41 -5.64
CA LEU A 287 15.51 24.36 -6.11
C LEU A 287 16.32 24.80 -4.90
N ALA A 288 17.46 24.13 -4.68
CA ALA A 288 18.35 24.43 -3.55
C ALA A 288 19.21 25.65 -3.86
N ARG A 289 19.37 26.54 -2.88
CA ARG A 289 20.12 27.79 -2.99
C ARG A 289 21.16 27.94 -1.90
N ALA A 290 22.28 28.60 -2.24
CA ALA A 290 23.25 28.99 -1.23
C ALA A 290 22.61 30.02 -0.26
N TRP A 291 22.69 29.71 1.02
CA TRP A 291 22.34 30.64 2.12
C TRP A 291 20.88 31.11 2.14
N ALA A 292 19.97 30.39 1.55
CA ALA A 292 18.54 30.67 1.55
C ALA A 292 17.72 29.38 1.62
N PRO A 293 16.48 29.45 2.14
CA PRO A 293 15.58 28.29 2.12
C PRO A 293 15.35 27.77 0.68
N ASP A 294 15.26 26.47 0.54
CA ASP A 294 14.93 25.82 -0.72
C ASP A 294 13.53 26.22 -1.18
N THR A 295 13.34 26.24 -2.50
CA THR A 295 12.03 26.44 -3.10
C THR A 295 11.49 25.10 -3.55
N HIS A 296 10.32 24.72 -3.06
CA HIS A 296 9.65 23.49 -3.40
C HIS A 296 8.45 23.76 -4.32
N LEU A 297 8.46 23.16 -5.49
CA LEU A 297 7.33 23.13 -6.41
C LEU A 297 6.82 21.69 -6.47
N VAL A 298 5.51 21.49 -6.36
CA VAL A 298 4.92 20.16 -6.20
C VAL A 298 3.83 19.86 -7.21
N ARG A 299 3.65 18.60 -7.50
CA ARG A 299 2.56 18.06 -8.30
C ARG A 299 2.06 16.74 -7.70
N ASP A 300 0.75 16.62 -7.55
CA ASP A 300 0.12 15.38 -7.15
C ASP A 300 0.22 14.35 -8.29
N VAL A 301 0.52 13.11 -7.94
CA VAL A 301 0.60 11.97 -8.85
C VAL A 301 -0.13 10.78 -8.24
N ALA A 302 -0.56 9.84 -9.08
CA ALA A 302 -1.14 8.59 -8.61
C ALA A 302 -0.12 7.45 -8.80
N ILE A 303 -0.09 6.54 -7.83
CA ILE A 303 0.73 5.33 -7.85
C ILE A 303 -0.20 4.13 -7.79
N CYS A 304 -0.04 3.19 -8.73
CA CYS A 304 -0.75 1.91 -8.75
C CYS A 304 0.18 0.74 -8.40
N SER A 305 -0.40 -0.40 -8.05
CA SER A 305 0.38 -1.62 -7.77
C SER A 305 0.73 -2.40 -9.01
N THR A 306 -0.06 -2.29 -10.09
CA THR A 306 0.14 -3.03 -11.33
C THR A 306 -0.49 -2.31 -12.52
N THR A 307 0.04 -2.56 -13.71
CA THR A 307 -0.55 -2.14 -15.00
C THR A 307 -1.56 -3.15 -15.53
N GLU A 308 -1.60 -4.36 -14.98
CA GLU A 308 -2.55 -5.40 -15.38
C GLU A 308 -3.98 -5.02 -15.03
N LEU A 309 -4.93 -5.50 -15.84
CA LEU A 309 -6.38 -5.33 -15.66
C LEU A 309 -7.00 -6.61 -15.10
#